data_49abc6ddf273ee07423a777c3b57a91c
#
_entry.id   49abc6ddf273ee07423a777c3b57a91c
#
_cell.length_a   1.000
_cell.length_b   1.000
_cell.length_c   1.000
_cell.angle_alpha   90.00
_cell.angle_beta   90.00
_cell.angle_gamma   90.00
#
_symmetry.space_group_name_H-M   'P 1'
#
loop_
_entity.id
_entity.type
_entity.pdbx_description
1 polymer ?
#
loop_
_entity_poly.entity_id
_entity_poly.type
_entity_poly.pdbx_seq_one_letter_code
_entity_poly.pdbx_strand_id
1 'polypeptide(L)'
;SDPVLYKSLVDNQYIVPDDFDEREIVLFRKKRMQFDASMYQVMVNTTLDCNLNCWYCYENRIAGSFLKSEVIEAIKKNIEQEYIKTSYRILKLSFFGGEPFLYFRGIKEILDFARNFCQVNQLDLIAEFTTNAILITESIIDYLKNFECQFQITLDGDRIHHNQIKKDKDNPNQDTYEKTLRTIRLINDKIPNRWLAVRINFDNKTLEKIDEIIGDLDFLDRKYCFVILKKVWQLEKDKVTVPLLHASVQKFLDKKFLLDYYIMPKGDVCFAERHREVLFNYDGKVFKCSTISSFDDQNALGEFDLQSGQVHWNETKLSYWLKEILPQNCIDCKLLPACLGPCNKQIMLHPGENICTFDAINMTLKAVSYTHLRAHETT
;
A
#
# COMPACT_ATOMS: atom_id res chain seq x y z
N SER A 1 36.52 -21.50 4.57
CA SER A 1 35.61 -20.62 3.85
C SER A 1 35.50 -21.09 2.39
N ASP A 2 34.31 -21.20 1.87
CA ASP A 2 34.06 -21.59 0.47
C ASP A 2 34.43 -20.41 -0.45
N PRO A 3 35.46 -20.53 -1.32
CA PRO A 3 35.89 -19.46 -2.21
C PRO A 3 34.83 -19.05 -3.24
N VAL A 4 33.96 -19.98 -3.64
CA VAL A 4 32.90 -19.71 -4.63
C VAL A 4 31.80 -18.87 -3.98
N LEU A 5 31.39 -19.23 -2.77
CA LEU A 5 30.44 -18.45 -1.98
C LEU A 5 31.00 -17.06 -1.67
N TYR A 6 32.25 -16.95 -1.24
CA TYR A 6 32.89 -15.65 -0.96
C TYR A 6 32.87 -14.76 -2.20
N LYS A 7 33.31 -15.30 -3.35
CA LYS A 7 33.28 -14.55 -4.62
C LYS A 7 31.85 -14.10 -4.97
N SER A 8 30.86 -14.99 -4.86
CA SER A 8 29.47 -14.65 -5.13
C SER A 8 28.97 -13.52 -4.20
N LEU A 9 29.33 -13.53 -2.92
CA LEU A 9 28.94 -12.48 -1.97
C LEU A 9 29.62 -11.14 -2.30
N VAL A 10 30.88 -11.16 -2.74
CA VAL A 10 31.57 -9.93 -3.19
C VAL A 10 30.97 -9.40 -4.50
N ASP A 11 30.80 -10.27 -5.50
CA ASP A 11 30.27 -9.88 -6.81
C ASP A 11 28.84 -9.30 -6.69
N ASN A 12 28.06 -9.76 -5.72
CA ASN A 12 26.70 -9.26 -5.44
C ASN A 12 26.68 -8.17 -4.34
N GLN A 13 27.82 -7.63 -3.93
CA GLN A 13 27.96 -6.55 -2.94
C GLN A 13 27.38 -6.87 -1.54
N TYR A 14 27.32 -8.14 -1.14
CA TYR A 14 27.03 -8.53 0.25
C TYR A 14 28.26 -8.43 1.15
N ILE A 15 29.44 -8.47 0.56
CA ILE A 15 30.74 -8.20 1.22
C ILE A 15 31.37 -7.03 0.46
N VAL A 16 31.69 -5.97 1.17
CA VAL A 16 32.32 -4.75 0.66
C VAL A 16 33.57 -4.43 1.47
N PRO A 17 34.52 -3.64 0.94
CA PRO A 17 35.66 -3.15 1.71
C PRO A 17 35.26 -2.34 2.93
N ASP A 18 36.08 -2.33 3.99
CA ASP A 18 35.77 -1.62 5.24
C ASP A 18 35.68 -0.09 5.08
N ASP A 19 36.31 0.48 4.06
CA ASP A 19 36.27 1.90 3.70
C ASP A 19 35.12 2.27 2.77
N PHE A 20 34.28 1.30 2.41
CA PHE A 20 33.14 1.53 1.52
C PHE A 20 31.96 2.16 2.27
N ASP A 21 31.49 3.31 1.86
CA ASP A 21 30.34 3.97 2.46
C ASP A 21 29.02 3.40 1.93
N GLU A 22 28.49 2.38 2.64
CA GLU A 22 27.23 1.74 2.31
C GLU A 22 26.04 2.70 2.39
N ARG A 23 26.12 3.76 3.20
CA ARG A 23 25.07 4.77 3.35
C ARG A 23 24.85 5.55 2.05
N GLU A 24 25.95 5.98 1.43
CA GLU A 24 25.90 6.68 0.15
C GLU A 24 25.23 5.84 -0.95
N ILE A 25 25.49 4.54 -0.97
CA ILE A 25 24.85 3.62 -1.90
C ILE A 25 23.34 3.49 -1.60
N VAL A 26 22.96 3.39 -0.34
CA VAL A 26 21.53 3.34 0.04
C VAL A 26 20.82 4.62 -0.36
N LEU A 27 21.41 5.77 -0.08
CA LEU A 27 20.87 7.07 -0.44
C LEU A 27 20.76 7.24 -1.96
N PHE A 28 21.79 6.83 -2.69
CA PHE A 28 21.78 6.82 -4.16
C PHE A 28 20.66 5.92 -4.71
N ARG A 29 20.50 4.69 -4.18
CA ARG A 29 19.42 3.77 -4.56
C ARG A 29 18.04 4.37 -4.27
N LYS A 30 17.88 4.97 -3.10
CA LYS A 30 16.63 5.65 -2.70
C LYS A 30 16.29 6.77 -3.68
N LYS A 31 17.24 7.64 -4.03
CA LYS A 31 17.05 8.70 -5.02
C LYS A 31 16.68 8.17 -6.40
N ARG A 32 17.37 7.13 -6.86
CA ARG A 32 17.06 6.50 -8.15
C ARG A 32 15.64 5.99 -8.22
N MET A 33 15.13 5.34 -7.15
CA MET A 33 13.75 4.88 -7.05
C MET A 33 12.76 6.04 -6.97
N GLN A 34 13.11 7.09 -6.22
CA GLN A 34 12.28 8.27 -6.02
C GLN A 34 12.05 9.06 -7.33
N PHE A 35 13.06 9.15 -8.18
CA PHE A 35 13.04 9.88 -9.45
C PHE A 35 12.91 8.97 -10.67
N ASP A 36 12.59 7.70 -10.50
CA ASP A 36 12.30 6.79 -11.61
C ASP A 36 11.13 7.32 -12.43
N ALA A 37 11.37 7.56 -13.72
CA ALA A 37 10.38 8.08 -14.67
C ALA A 37 9.67 6.97 -15.47
N SER A 38 10.01 5.71 -15.25
CA SER A 38 9.45 4.58 -16.01
C SER A 38 7.98 4.34 -15.73
N MET A 39 7.48 4.76 -14.56
CA MET A 39 6.09 4.61 -14.13
C MET A 39 5.49 5.96 -13.75
N TYR A 40 4.27 6.21 -14.22
CA TYR A 40 3.41 7.26 -13.70
C TYR A 40 2.32 6.65 -12.84
N GLN A 41 2.29 7.01 -11.55
CA GLN A 41 1.29 6.52 -10.61
C GLN A 41 0.27 7.62 -10.29
N VAL A 42 -0.99 7.34 -10.60
CA VAL A 42 -2.13 8.21 -10.31
C VAL A 42 -3.00 7.52 -9.26
N MET A 43 -3.04 8.08 -8.07
CA MET A 43 -3.97 7.66 -7.04
C MET A 43 -5.22 8.55 -7.08
N VAL A 44 -6.39 7.96 -6.92
CA VAL A 44 -7.67 8.66 -6.97
C VAL A 44 -8.51 8.31 -5.75
N ASN A 45 -8.80 9.30 -4.92
CA ASN A 45 -9.87 9.19 -3.94
C ASN A 45 -11.21 9.38 -4.65
N THR A 46 -11.85 8.28 -5.01
CA THR A 46 -13.14 8.34 -5.71
C THR A 46 -14.26 8.89 -4.83
N THR A 47 -14.10 8.75 -3.52
CA THR A 47 -14.97 9.27 -2.47
C THR A 47 -14.25 9.22 -1.13
N LEU A 48 -14.59 10.12 -0.22
CA LEU A 48 -14.24 10.00 1.20
C LEU A 48 -15.40 9.41 2.03
N ASP A 49 -16.51 9.02 1.39
CA ASP A 49 -17.56 8.25 2.04
C ASP A 49 -17.23 6.75 2.08
N CYS A 50 -17.83 6.05 3.01
CA CYS A 50 -17.63 4.60 3.17
C CYS A 50 -18.94 3.96 3.62
N ASN A 51 -19.25 2.77 3.13
CA ASN A 51 -20.39 1.98 3.59
C ASN A 51 -20.21 1.36 4.98
N LEU A 52 -18.98 1.36 5.52
CA LEU A 52 -18.66 0.80 6.84
C LEU A 52 -18.37 1.86 7.90
N ASN A 53 -18.52 1.46 9.17
CA ASN A 53 -18.23 2.31 10.33
C ASN A 53 -17.17 1.69 11.25
N CYS A 54 -15.97 1.42 10.72
CA CYS A 54 -14.86 0.87 11.50
C CYS A 54 -14.37 1.90 12.54
N TRP A 55 -14.22 1.49 13.80
CA TRP A 55 -13.85 2.39 14.90
C TRP A 55 -12.40 2.91 14.81
N TYR A 56 -11.51 2.16 14.19
CA TYR A 56 -10.09 2.52 14.02
C TYR A 56 -9.80 3.28 12.71
N CYS A 57 -10.82 3.60 11.91
CA CYS A 57 -10.60 4.29 10.65
C CYS A 57 -9.96 5.67 10.88
N TYR A 58 -8.85 5.91 10.22
CA TYR A 58 -8.13 7.19 10.32
C TYR A 58 -8.65 8.24 9.34
N GLU A 59 -9.43 7.82 8.35
CA GLU A 59 -9.94 8.74 7.34
C GLU A 59 -11.08 9.60 7.87
N ASN A 60 -11.01 10.89 7.56
CA ASN A 60 -12.10 11.82 7.79
C ASN A 60 -13.19 11.59 6.72
N ARG A 61 -14.25 10.87 7.10
CA ARG A 61 -15.33 10.49 6.19
C ARG A 61 -16.24 11.68 5.91
N ILE A 62 -16.50 11.90 4.62
CA ILE A 62 -17.39 12.95 4.14
C ILE A 62 -18.50 12.30 3.31
N ALA A 63 -19.71 12.24 3.87
CA ALA A 63 -20.85 11.65 3.20
C ALA A 63 -21.15 12.37 1.88
N GLY A 64 -21.43 11.61 0.81
CA GLY A 64 -21.77 12.15 -0.49
C GLY A 64 -20.64 12.81 -1.27
N SER A 65 -19.39 12.62 -0.84
CA SER A 65 -18.17 13.17 -1.46
C SER A 65 -17.74 12.36 -2.68
N PHE A 66 -18.50 12.34 -3.74
CA PHE A 66 -18.17 11.57 -4.94
C PHE A 66 -17.30 12.37 -5.92
N LEU A 67 -16.44 11.64 -6.63
CA LEU A 67 -15.56 12.16 -7.66
C LEU A 67 -16.37 12.88 -8.75
N LYS A 68 -16.07 14.15 -8.97
CA LYS A 68 -16.78 15.01 -9.90
C LYS A 68 -16.40 14.72 -11.35
N SER A 69 -17.33 14.86 -12.29
CA SER A 69 -17.08 14.59 -13.71
C SER A 69 -15.97 15.47 -14.29
N GLU A 70 -15.91 16.74 -13.92
CA GLU A 70 -14.85 17.66 -14.35
C GLU A 70 -13.46 17.22 -13.84
N VAL A 71 -13.39 16.60 -12.65
CA VAL A 71 -12.12 16.06 -12.12
C VAL A 71 -11.74 14.80 -12.91
N ILE A 72 -12.68 13.93 -13.29
CA ILE A 72 -12.40 12.77 -14.13
C ILE A 72 -11.79 13.20 -15.46
N GLU A 73 -12.39 14.18 -16.12
CA GLU A 73 -11.90 14.70 -17.42
C GLU A 73 -10.50 15.34 -17.27
N ALA A 74 -10.27 16.07 -16.19
CA ALA A 74 -8.97 16.65 -15.91
C ALA A 74 -7.90 15.58 -15.64
N ILE A 75 -8.24 14.48 -14.93
CA ILE A 75 -7.33 13.34 -14.71
C ILE A 75 -6.95 12.69 -16.04
N LYS A 76 -7.90 12.49 -16.97
CA LYS A 76 -7.62 11.94 -18.30
C LYS A 76 -6.61 12.81 -19.06
N LYS A 77 -6.83 14.13 -19.09
CA LYS A 77 -5.91 15.08 -19.71
C LYS A 77 -4.53 15.07 -19.02
N ASN A 78 -4.50 14.96 -17.70
CA ASN A 78 -3.24 14.89 -16.94
C ASN A 78 -2.41 13.66 -17.35
N ILE A 79 -3.02 12.49 -17.46
CA ILE A 79 -2.37 11.25 -17.89
C ILE A 79 -1.72 11.43 -19.28
N GLU A 80 -2.43 12.04 -20.23
CA GLU A 80 -1.91 12.32 -21.58
C GLU A 80 -0.74 13.29 -21.54
N GLN A 81 -0.86 14.38 -20.80
CA GLN A 81 0.19 15.41 -20.71
C GLN A 81 1.45 14.89 -20.04
N GLU A 82 1.31 14.13 -18.97
CA GLU A 82 2.46 13.53 -18.30
C GLU A 82 3.17 12.50 -19.19
N TYR A 83 2.44 11.78 -20.03
CA TYR A 83 3.03 10.90 -21.04
C TYR A 83 3.84 11.69 -22.08
N ILE A 84 3.30 12.77 -22.60
CA ILE A 84 4.01 13.65 -23.57
C ILE A 84 5.31 14.18 -22.97
N LYS A 85 5.30 14.55 -21.67
CA LYS A 85 6.47 15.10 -20.98
C LYS A 85 7.56 14.05 -20.68
N THR A 86 7.18 12.79 -20.45
CA THR A 86 8.07 11.82 -19.79
C THR A 86 8.23 10.49 -20.51
N SER A 87 7.30 10.15 -21.40
CA SER A 87 7.27 8.86 -22.09
C SER A 87 7.38 7.67 -21.12
N TYR A 88 6.63 7.72 -20.03
CA TYR A 88 6.58 6.59 -19.08
C TYR A 88 6.07 5.32 -19.78
N ARG A 89 6.44 4.16 -19.25
CA ARG A 89 6.08 2.85 -19.83
C ARG A 89 4.94 2.18 -19.08
N ILE A 90 4.75 2.53 -17.83
CA ILE A 90 3.73 1.94 -16.96
C ILE A 90 2.83 3.05 -16.45
N LEU A 91 1.52 2.90 -16.66
CA LEU A 91 0.48 3.69 -15.99
C LEU A 91 -0.11 2.86 -14.85
N LYS A 92 0.06 3.31 -13.62
CA LYS A 92 -0.55 2.67 -12.45
C LYS A 92 -1.67 3.56 -11.92
N LEU A 93 -2.91 3.06 -11.94
CA LEU A 93 -4.10 3.72 -11.41
C LEU A 93 -4.47 3.07 -10.09
N SER A 94 -4.37 3.82 -8.99
CA SER A 94 -4.66 3.33 -7.63
C SER A 94 -5.94 3.99 -7.12
N PHE A 95 -6.99 3.20 -6.87
CA PHE A 95 -8.26 3.70 -6.37
C PHE A 95 -8.36 3.51 -4.85
N PHE A 96 -8.62 4.61 -4.17
CA PHE A 96 -8.61 4.72 -2.72
C PHE A 96 -9.74 5.64 -2.23
N GLY A 97 -9.73 6.00 -0.94
CA GLY A 97 -10.70 6.84 -0.26
C GLY A 97 -11.41 6.09 0.86
N GLY A 98 -12.61 6.49 1.24
CA GLY A 98 -13.40 5.77 2.23
C GLY A 98 -13.69 4.33 1.78
N GLU A 99 -14.49 4.19 0.71
CA GLU A 99 -14.66 2.94 -0.04
C GLU A 99 -14.78 3.25 -1.53
N PRO A 100 -13.77 2.93 -2.34
CA PRO A 100 -13.75 3.34 -3.74
C PRO A 100 -14.89 2.76 -4.57
N PHE A 101 -15.38 1.57 -4.26
CA PHE A 101 -16.45 0.92 -5.01
C PHE A 101 -17.85 1.51 -4.74
N LEU A 102 -18.01 2.47 -3.82
CA LEU A 102 -19.22 3.29 -3.74
C LEU A 102 -19.44 4.11 -5.03
N TYR A 103 -18.37 4.44 -5.73
CA TYR A 103 -18.45 5.17 -6.99
C TYR A 103 -17.76 4.42 -8.13
N PHE A 104 -18.14 3.15 -8.33
CA PHE A 104 -17.57 2.30 -9.40
C PHE A 104 -17.73 2.88 -10.80
N ARG A 105 -18.78 3.67 -11.04
CA ARG A 105 -18.97 4.34 -12.35
C ARG A 105 -17.78 5.22 -12.70
N GLY A 106 -17.28 6.03 -11.77
CA GLY A 106 -16.11 6.88 -11.99
C GLY A 106 -14.82 6.08 -12.18
N ILE A 107 -14.64 4.99 -11.41
CA ILE A 107 -13.53 4.04 -11.61
C ILE A 107 -13.55 3.50 -13.04
N LYS A 108 -14.72 2.99 -13.47
CA LYS A 108 -14.90 2.41 -14.79
C LYS A 108 -14.57 3.40 -15.90
N GLU A 109 -15.02 4.65 -15.77
CA GLU A 109 -14.78 5.70 -16.76
C GLU A 109 -13.30 6.03 -16.93
N ILE A 110 -12.55 6.12 -15.82
CA ILE A 110 -11.09 6.33 -15.86
C ILE A 110 -10.38 5.10 -16.44
N LEU A 111 -10.77 3.89 -16.04
CA LEU A 111 -10.15 2.66 -16.53
C LEU A 111 -10.41 2.41 -18.02
N ASP A 112 -11.62 2.70 -18.51
CA ASP A 112 -11.94 2.56 -19.95
C ASP A 112 -11.10 3.52 -20.80
N PHE A 113 -10.94 4.77 -20.36
CA PHE A 113 -10.03 5.72 -20.99
C PHE A 113 -8.58 5.21 -20.97
N ALA A 114 -8.09 4.84 -19.77
CA ALA A 114 -6.70 4.43 -19.57
C ALA A 114 -6.36 3.18 -20.41
N ARG A 115 -7.26 2.21 -20.51
CA ARG A 115 -7.08 1.01 -21.34
C ARG A 115 -6.87 1.37 -22.79
N ASN A 116 -7.73 2.23 -23.35
CA ASN A 116 -7.60 2.67 -24.73
C ASN A 116 -6.31 3.47 -24.96
N PHE A 117 -6.00 4.38 -24.05
CA PHE A 117 -4.79 5.19 -24.11
C PHE A 117 -3.50 4.32 -24.04
N CYS A 118 -3.44 3.38 -23.10
CA CYS A 118 -2.30 2.48 -22.95
C CYS A 118 -2.16 1.54 -24.16
N GLN A 119 -3.25 1.05 -24.72
CA GLN A 119 -3.22 0.20 -25.91
C GLN A 119 -2.65 0.96 -27.12
N VAL A 120 -3.07 2.20 -27.35
CA VAL A 120 -2.57 3.03 -28.45
C VAL A 120 -1.09 3.35 -28.29
N ASN A 121 -0.62 3.61 -27.07
CA ASN A 121 0.74 4.04 -26.79
C ASN A 121 1.67 2.88 -26.36
N GLN A 122 1.19 1.63 -26.38
CA GLN A 122 1.95 0.41 -26.00
C GLN A 122 2.51 0.49 -24.58
N LEU A 123 1.66 0.89 -23.63
CA LEU A 123 1.98 1.02 -22.21
C LEU A 123 1.36 -0.14 -21.42
N ASP A 124 2.02 -0.51 -20.34
CA ASP A 124 1.43 -1.39 -19.34
C ASP A 124 0.45 -0.61 -18.45
N LEU A 125 -0.72 -1.18 -18.19
CA LEU A 125 -1.73 -0.61 -17.31
C LEU A 125 -1.95 -1.51 -16.10
N ILE A 126 -1.75 -0.95 -14.91
CA ILE A 126 -2.00 -1.61 -13.63
C ILE A 126 -3.14 -0.90 -12.92
N ALA A 127 -4.18 -1.64 -12.53
CA ALA A 127 -5.31 -1.15 -11.75
C ALA A 127 -5.19 -1.64 -10.30
N GLU A 128 -5.02 -0.73 -9.34
CA GLU A 128 -4.86 -1.04 -7.92
C GLU A 128 -6.07 -0.57 -7.11
N PHE A 129 -6.50 -1.40 -6.16
CA PHE A 129 -7.67 -1.14 -5.33
C PHE A 129 -7.37 -1.42 -3.86
N THR A 130 -7.59 -0.43 -3.00
CA THR A 130 -7.66 -0.63 -1.54
C THR A 130 -9.13 -0.53 -1.13
N THR A 131 -9.70 -1.64 -0.65
CA THR A 131 -11.15 -1.76 -0.47
C THR A 131 -11.52 -2.67 0.71
N ASN A 132 -12.72 -2.48 1.25
CA ASN A 132 -13.35 -3.44 2.16
C ASN A 132 -14.01 -4.63 1.42
N ALA A 133 -14.08 -4.56 0.10
CA ALA A 133 -14.56 -5.58 -0.84
C ALA A 133 -16.06 -5.92 -0.80
N ILE A 134 -16.85 -5.33 0.10
CA ILE A 134 -18.27 -5.70 0.32
C ILE A 134 -19.15 -5.32 -0.88
N LEU A 135 -18.77 -4.27 -1.60
CA LEU A 135 -19.54 -3.73 -2.73
C LEU A 135 -19.15 -4.33 -4.08
N ILE A 136 -18.13 -5.17 -4.13
CA ILE A 136 -17.67 -5.79 -5.37
C ILE A 136 -18.62 -6.94 -5.75
N THR A 137 -19.32 -6.75 -6.84
CA THR A 137 -20.27 -7.73 -7.42
C THR A 137 -19.59 -8.62 -8.47
N GLU A 138 -20.24 -9.71 -8.87
CA GLU A 138 -19.75 -10.55 -9.97
C GLU A 138 -19.61 -9.78 -11.30
N SER A 139 -20.50 -8.84 -11.57
CA SER A 139 -20.40 -7.98 -12.76
C SER A 139 -19.17 -7.06 -12.72
N ILE A 140 -18.77 -6.58 -11.54
CA ILE A 140 -17.54 -5.83 -11.36
C ILE A 140 -16.32 -6.72 -11.60
N ILE A 141 -16.32 -7.94 -11.04
CA ILE A 141 -15.26 -8.95 -11.29
C ILE A 141 -15.14 -9.26 -12.80
N ASP A 142 -16.27 -9.47 -13.48
CA ASP A 142 -16.29 -9.74 -14.93
C ASP A 142 -15.74 -8.58 -15.76
N TYR A 143 -15.88 -7.36 -15.29
CA TYR A 143 -15.24 -6.20 -15.89
C TYR A 143 -13.73 -6.17 -15.60
N LEU A 144 -13.35 -6.34 -14.33
CA LEU A 144 -11.95 -6.20 -13.86
C LEU A 144 -11.03 -7.32 -14.37
N LYS A 145 -11.54 -8.52 -14.72
CA LYS A 145 -10.71 -9.63 -15.25
C LYS A 145 -9.94 -9.28 -16.54
N ASN A 146 -10.29 -8.18 -17.19
CA ASN A 146 -9.64 -7.69 -18.41
C ASN A 146 -8.45 -6.74 -18.13
N PHE A 147 -8.08 -6.57 -16.87
CA PHE A 147 -6.98 -5.72 -16.43
C PHE A 147 -5.96 -6.51 -15.62
N GLU A 148 -4.72 -6.02 -15.55
CA GLU A 148 -3.81 -6.40 -14.50
C GLU A 148 -4.22 -5.69 -13.21
N CYS A 149 -4.65 -6.45 -12.21
CA CYS A 149 -5.24 -5.93 -10.99
C CYS A 149 -4.38 -6.19 -9.76
N GLN A 150 -4.27 -5.18 -8.90
CA GLN A 150 -3.68 -5.30 -7.57
C GLN A 150 -4.76 -4.96 -6.53
N PHE A 151 -5.01 -5.87 -5.58
CA PHE A 151 -6.00 -5.65 -4.53
C PHE A 151 -5.35 -5.65 -3.16
N GLN A 152 -5.70 -4.69 -2.33
CA GLN A 152 -5.51 -4.77 -0.90
C GLN A 152 -6.90 -4.80 -0.24
N ILE A 153 -7.25 -5.95 0.36
CA ILE A 153 -8.54 -6.17 1.00
C ILE A 153 -8.32 -6.39 2.49
N THR A 154 -9.08 -5.67 3.32
CA THR A 154 -8.96 -5.79 4.77
C THR A 154 -9.88 -6.85 5.35
N LEU A 155 -9.30 -7.78 6.13
CA LEU A 155 -10.00 -8.82 6.90
C LEU A 155 -9.53 -8.71 8.36
N ASP A 156 -10.41 -8.31 9.28
CA ASP A 156 -10.01 -7.92 10.63
C ASP A 156 -10.44 -8.96 11.67
N GLY A 157 -9.64 -10.00 11.81
CA GLY A 157 -9.90 -11.08 12.74
C GLY A 157 -10.77 -12.21 12.18
N ASP A 158 -11.25 -13.06 13.07
CA ASP A 158 -12.27 -14.07 12.80
C ASP A 158 -13.63 -13.43 12.48
N ARG A 159 -14.61 -14.24 12.09
CA ARG A 159 -15.96 -13.77 11.71
C ARG A 159 -16.63 -12.90 12.76
N ILE A 160 -16.52 -13.27 14.03
CA ILE A 160 -17.16 -12.53 15.12
C ILE A 160 -16.49 -11.17 15.30
N HIS A 161 -15.16 -11.16 15.37
CA HIS A 161 -14.38 -9.95 15.59
C HIS A 161 -14.51 -8.98 14.40
N HIS A 162 -14.38 -9.48 13.18
CA HIS A 162 -14.54 -8.69 11.95
C HIS A 162 -15.91 -8.01 11.92
N ASN A 163 -17.01 -8.75 12.15
CA ASN A 163 -18.37 -8.21 12.11
C ASN A 163 -18.64 -7.18 13.23
N GLN A 164 -17.92 -7.26 14.35
CA GLN A 164 -17.96 -6.22 15.38
C GLN A 164 -17.26 -4.94 14.98
N ILE A 165 -16.20 -5.03 14.20
CA ILE A 165 -15.38 -3.90 13.73
C ILE A 165 -15.99 -3.28 12.47
N LYS A 166 -16.23 -4.09 11.45
CA LYS A 166 -16.65 -3.66 10.10
C LYS A 166 -18.18 -3.68 9.96
N LYS A 167 -18.84 -2.86 10.75
CA LYS A 167 -20.30 -2.72 10.69
C LYS A 167 -20.72 -1.92 9.47
N ASP A 168 -21.62 -2.51 8.69
CA ASP A 168 -22.29 -1.80 7.61
C ASP A 168 -23.20 -0.70 8.19
N LYS A 169 -23.20 0.48 7.58
CA LYS A 169 -23.96 1.64 8.08
C LYS A 169 -25.48 1.43 7.98
N ASP A 170 -25.92 0.82 6.87
CA ASP A 170 -27.33 0.65 6.57
C ASP A 170 -27.88 -0.65 7.16
N ASN A 171 -27.02 -1.67 7.32
CA ASN A 171 -27.37 -2.94 7.91
C ASN A 171 -26.33 -3.42 8.93
N PRO A 172 -26.33 -2.92 10.17
CA PRO A 172 -25.33 -3.25 11.19
C PRO A 172 -25.23 -4.73 11.57
N ASN A 173 -26.23 -5.54 11.25
CA ASN A 173 -26.26 -6.99 11.49
C ASN A 173 -25.80 -7.82 10.29
N GLN A 174 -25.40 -7.17 9.20
CA GLN A 174 -24.90 -7.84 8.01
C GLN A 174 -23.61 -8.62 8.33
N ASP A 175 -23.53 -9.83 7.81
CA ASP A 175 -22.29 -10.60 7.84
C ASP A 175 -21.29 -10.05 6.82
N THR A 176 -20.53 -9.06 7.24
CA THR A 176 -19.53 -8.40 6.42
C THR A 176 -18.30 -9.28 6.20
N TYR A 177 -18.01 -10.20 7.15
CA TYR A 177 -16.93 -11.18 7.02
C TYR A 177 -17.18 -12.12 5.84
N GLU A 178 -18.33 -12.75 5.80
CA GLU A 178 -18.71 -13.68 4.73
C GLU A 178 -18.70 -13.01 3.36
N LYS A 179 -19.22 -11.76 3.27
CA LYS A 179 -19.18 -11.00 2.03
C LYS A 179 -17.75 -10.69 1.57
N THR A 180 -16.89 -10.26 2.49
CA THR A 180 -15.48 -9.98 2.19
C THR A 180 -14.77 -11.26 1.73
N LEU A 181 -14.95 -12.37 2.46
CA LEU A 181 -14.32 -13.65 2.14
C LEU A 181 -14.81 -14.20 0.78
N ARG A 182 -16.11 -14.10 0.50
CA ARG A 182 -16.67 -14.45 -0.82
C ARG A 182 -16.02 -13.63 -1.94
N THR A 183 -15.87 -12.33 -1.75
CA THR A 183 -15.23 -11.46 -2.76
C THR A 183 -13.76 -11.81 -2.95
N ILE A 184 -13.02 -12.06 -1.87
CA ILE A 184 -11.63 -12.54 -1.93
C ILE A 184 -11.54 -13.82 -2.78
N ARG A 185 -12.45 -14.78 -2.57
CA ARG A 185 -12.53 -16.02 -3.33
C ARG A 185 -12.83 -15.76 -4.81
N LEU A 186 -13.81 -14.90 -5.11
CA LEU A 186 -14.13 -14.54 -6.50
C LEU A 186 -12.95 -13.89 -7.24
N ILE A 187 -12.22 -12.99 -6.58
CA ILE A 187 -11.01 -12.38 -7.16
C ILE A 187 -9.95 -13.45 -7.40
N ASN A 188 -9.72 -14.32 -6.40
CA ASN A 188 -8.74 -15.40 -6.52
C ASN A 188 -9.05 -16.33 -7.69
N ASP A 189 -10.30 -16.67 -7.91
CA ASP A 189 -10.71 -17.68 -8.88
C ASP A 189 -10.93 -17.12 -10.30
N LYS A 190 -11.39 -15.85 -10.42
CA LYS A 190 -11.88 -15.31 -11.69
C LYS A 190 -10.97 -14.26 -12.33
N ILE A 191 -10.06 -13.61 -11.59
CA ILE A 191 -9.15 -12.61 -12.16
C ILE A 191 -7.78 -13.24 -12.40
N PRO A 192 -7.38 -13.49 -13.68
CA PRO A 192 -6.16 -14.24 -13.99
C PRO A 192 -4.88 -13.44 -13.67
N ASN A 193 -4.86 -12.15 -14.03
CA ASN A 193 -3.71 -11.27 -13.83
C ASN A 193 -3.94 -10.42 -12.57
N ARG A 194 -3.62 -11.00 -11.41
CA ARG A 194 -3.85 -10.34 -10.12
C ARG A 194 -2.68 -10.46 -9.18
N TRP A 195 -2.58 -9.45 -8.30
CA TRP A 195 -1.93 -9.56 -7.00
C TRP A 195 -2.97 -9.27 -5.92
N LEU A 196 -3.08 -10.13 -4.94
CA LEU A 196 -4.08 -10.01 -3.88
C LEU A 196 -3.41 -10.00 -2.51
N ALA A 197 -3.45 -8.84 -1.86
CA ALA A 197 -3.02 -8.66 -0.50
C ALA A 197 -4.22 -8.75 0.46
N VAL A 198 -4.27 -9.75 1.31
CA VAL A 198 -5.24 -9.79 2.41
C VAL A 198 -4.59 -9.12 3.62
N ARG A 199 -5.05 -7.92 3.94
CA ARG A 199 -4.55 -7.15 5.08
C ARG A 199 -5.35 -7.46 6.33
N ILE A 200 -4.67 -7.98 7.33
CA ILE A 200 -5.24 -8.25 8.66
C ILE A 200 -4.75 -7.16 9.61
N ASN A 201 -5.67 -6.27 10.00
CA ASN A 201 -5.39 -5.33 11.08
C ASN A 201 -5.64 -6.05 12.40
N PHE A 202 -4.60 -6.25 13.20
CA PHE A 202 -4.66 -7.13 14.35
C PHE A 202 -4.52 -6.42 15.69
N ASP A 203 -5.15 -7.00 16.68
CA ASP A 203 -4.93 -6.89 18.12
C ASP A 203 -4.64 -8.28 18.69
N ASN A 204 -4.54 -8.42 20.02
CA ASN A 204 -4.32 -9.74 20.63
C ASN A 204 -5.48 -10.71 20.36
N LYS A 205 -6.74 -10.24 20.35
CA LYS A 205 -7.91 -11.08 20.09
C LYS A 205 -7.88 -11.68 18.68
N THR A 206 -7.47 -10.86 17.70
CA THR A 206 -7.24 -11.32 16.33
C THR A 206 -6.17 -12.40 16.27
N LEU A 207 -5.04 -12.20 16.97
CA LEU A 207 -3.94 -13.17 16.97
C LEU A 207 -4.28 -14.49 17.69
N GLU A 208 -5.12 -14.46 18.74
CA GLU A 208 -5.62 -15.65 19.43
C GLU A 208 -6.50 -16.53 18.51
N LYS A 209 -7.13 -15.93 17.50
CA LYS A 209 -7.99 -16.58 16.52
C LYS A 209 -7.34 -16.83 15.16
N ILE A 210 -6.01 -16.75 15.08
CA ILE A 210 -5.28 -16.77 13.81
C ILE A 210 -5.47 -18.08 13.03
N ASP A 211 -5.66 -19.21 13.73
CA ASP A 211 -5.90 -20.52 13.09
C ASP A 211 -7.22 -20.58 12.32
N GLU A 212 -8.25 -19.91 12.82
CA GLU A 212 -9.55 -19.79 12.14
C GLU A 212 -9.38 -18.98 10.85
N ILE A 213 -8.68 -17.84 10.94
CA ILE A 213 -8.41 -16.96 9.78
C ILE A 213 -7.58 -17.70 8.72
N ILE A 214 -6.54 -18.42 9.14
CA ILE A 214 -5.70 -19.22 8.23
C ILE A 214 -6.53 -20.29 7.53
N GLY A 215 -7.40 -20.98 8.26
CA GLY A 215 -8.31 -21.98 7.69
C GLY A 215 -9.23 -21.39 6.63
N ASP A 216 -9.83 -20.24 6.92
CA ASP A 216 -10.73 -19.54 5.99
C ASP A 216 -10.00 -19.03 4.72
N LEU A 217 -8.71 -18.74 4.81
CA LEU A 217 -7.87 -18.27 3.71
C LEU A 217 -7.10 -19.38 2.99
N ASP A 218 -7.27 -20.65 3.36
CA ASP A 218 -6.48 -21.76 2.82
C ASP A 218 -6.66 -22.00 1.32
N PHE A 219 -7.75 -21.51 0.73
CA PHE A 219 -8.03 -21.55 -0.70
C PHE A 219 -7.16 -20.60 -1.55
N LEU A 220 -6.48 -19.64 -0.95
CA LEU A 220 -5.71 -18.63 -1.68
C LEU A 220 -4.55 -19.24 -2.46
N ASP A 221 -4.36 -18.78 -3.69
CA ASP A 221 -3.20 -19.10 -4.50
C ASP A 221 -1.92 -18.48 -3.89
N ARG A 222 -1.01 -19.32 -3.40
CA ARG A 222 0.22 -18.89 -2.72
C ARG A 222 1.19 -18.13 -3.62
N LYS A 223 1.03 -18.22 -4.95
CA LYS A 223 1.90 -17.55 -5.91
C LYS A 223 1.54 -16.06 -6.10
N TYR A 224 0.25 -15.73 -6.05
CA TYR A 224 -0.25 -14.39 -6.38
C TYR A 224 -0.98 -13.72 -5.22
N CYS A 225 -1.04 -14.38 -4.08
CA CYS A 225 -1.69 -13.89 -2.88
C CYS A 225 -0.72 -13.84 -1.72
N PHE A 226 -0.78 -12.77 -0.94
CA PHE A 226 0.00 -12.63 0.28
C PHE A 226 -0.83 -12.01 1.41
N VAL A 227 -0.40 -12.23 2.62
CA VAL A 227 -1.05 -11.69 3.83
C VAL A 227 -0.21 -10.55 4.38
N ILE A 228 -0.87 -9.46 4.74
CA ILE A 228 -0.26 -8.32 5.40
C ILE A 228 -0.74 -8.27 6.85
N LEU A 229 0.15 -8.45 7.81
CA LEU A 229 -0.17 -8.27 9.22
C LEU A 229 0.20 -6.85 9.67
N LYS A 230 -0.80 -6.06 10.05
CA LYS A 230 -0.58 -4.70 10.58
C LYS A 230 -1.27 -4.53 11.92
N LYS A 231 -0.52 -4.09 12.92
CA LYS A 231 -1.07 -3.72 14.22
C LYS A 231 -2.05 -2.55 14.06
N VAL A 232 -3.19 -2.62 14.74
CA VAL A 232 -4.09 -1.46 14.88
C VAL A 232 -3.34 -0.38 15.66
N TRP A 233 -2.99 0.72 15.00
CA TRP A 233 -2.08 1.75 15.54
C TRP A 233 -2.70 2.61 16.65
N GLN A 234 -4.03 2.66 16.74
CA GLN A 234 -4.73 3.29 17.86
C GLN A 234 -4.58 2.52 19.19
N LEU A 235 -4.07 1.29 19.14
CA LEU A 235 -3.77 0.51 20.33
C LEU A 235 -2.42 0.94 20.92
N GLU A 236 -2.34 1.04 22.24
CA GLU A 236 -1.09 1.32 22.94
C GLU A 236 -0.02 0.25 22.62
N LYS A 237 1.26 0.65 22.64
CA LYS A 237 2.39 -0.24 22.29
C LYS A 237 2.37 -1.55 23.06
N ASP A 238 2.03 -1.49 24.35
CA ASP A 238 2.12 -2.64 25.28
C ASP A 238 0.94 -3.63 25.16
N LYS A 239 -0.07 -3.31 24.35
CA LYS A 239 -1.27 -4.15 24.24
C LYS A 239 -1.13 -5.31 23.24
N VAL A 240 -0.02 -5.40 22.51
CA VAL A 240 0.23 -6.54 21.62
C VAL A 240 1.37 -7.39 22.14
N THR A 241 1.09 -8.66 22.38
CA THR A 241 2.04 -9.62 22.91
C THR A 241 2.95 -10.13 21.79
N VAL A 242 4.24 -9.77 21.83
CA VAL A 242 5.24 -10.16 20.83
C VAL A 242 5.34 -11.68 20.62
N PRO A 243 5.36 -12.54 21.66
CA PRO A 243 5.34 -13.99 21.50
C PRO A 243 4.13 -14.50 20.70
N LEU A 244 2.94 -13.95 20.94
CA LEU A 244 1.72 -14.32 20.23
C LEU A 244 1.80 -13.92 18.74
N LEU A 245 2.33 -12.75 18.46
CA LEU A 245 2.56 -12.29 17.09
C LEU A 245 3.54 -13.21 16.35
N HIS A 246 4.67 -13.59 16.99
CA HIS A 246 5.64 -14.51 16.40
C HIS A 246 5.03 -15.90 16.12
N ALA A 247 4.25 -16.43 17.07
CA ALA A 247 3.55 -17.70 16.88
C ALA A 247 2.57 -17.63 15.70
N SER A 248 1.85 -16.51 15.56
CA SER A 248 0.92 -16.28 14.45
C SER A 248 1.64 -16.19 13.10
N VAL A 249 2.76 -15.47 13.04
CA VAL A 249 3.61 -15.41 11.84
C VAL A 249 4.08 -16.81 11.44
N GLN A 250 4.58 -17.61 12.41
CA GLN A 250 5.06 -18.96 12.14
C GLN A 250 3.95 -19.86 11.56
N LYS A 251 2.72 -19.77 12.09
CA LYS A 251 1.58 -20.53 11.57
C LYS A 251 1.25 -20.20 10.10
N PHE A 252 1.32 -18.93 9.70
CA PHE A 252 1.17 -18.56 8.28
C PHE A 252 2.29 -19.15 7.41
N LEU A 253 3.55 -19.06 7.87
CA LEU A 253 4.70 -19.61 7.16
C LEU A 253 4.62 -21.13 7.02
N ASP A 254 4.22 -21.85 8.07
CA ASP A 254 4.01 -23.31 8.05
C ASP A 254 2.95 -23.73 7.02
N LYS A 255 1.97 -22.87 6.74
CA LYS A 255 0.96 -23.01 5.69
C LYS A 255 1.39 -22.43 4.33
N LYS A 256 2.67 -22.06 4.20
CA LYS A 256 3.28 -21.54 2.96
C LYS A 256 2.64 -20.24 2.43
N PHE A 257 2.06 -19.44 3.29
CA PHE A 257 1.62 -18.11 2.90
C PHE A 257 2.82 -17.19 2.67
N LEU A 258 2.79 -16.40 1.62
CA LEU A 258 3.62 -15.21 1.51
C LEU A 258 3.13 -14.18 2.53
N LEU A 259 4.03 -13.62 3.31
CA LEU A 259 3.66 -12.75 4.43
C LEU A 259 4.44 -11.44 4.36
N ASP A 260 3.74 -10.31 4.23
CA ASP A 260 4.29 -8.98 4.50
C ASP A 260 4.04 -8.63 5.98
N TYR A 261 5.11 -8.72 6.72
CA TYR A 261 5.11 -8.56 8.14
C TYR A 261 6.30 -7.70 8.57
N TYR A 262 6.15 -6.39 8.62
CA TYR A 262 7.09 -5.37 9.12
C TYR A 262 8.59 -5.50 8.81
N ILE A 263 9.06 -6.60 8.22
CA ILE A 263 10.44 -7.07 8.20
C ILE A 263 10.98 -7.23 6.78
N MET A 264 10.12 -7.25 5.80
CA MET A 264 10.60 -7.36 4.43
C MET A 264 11.45 -6.15 4.08
N PRO A 265 12.60 -6.34 3.44
CA PRO A 265 13.31 -5.23 2.85
C PRO A 265 12.33 -4.41 2.03
N LYS A 266 12.23 -3.14 2.30
CA LYS A 266 11.52 -2.26 1.40
C LYS A 266 12.31 -2.27 0.09
N GLY A 267 11.92 -3.12 -0.84
CA GLY A 267 12.54 -3.16 -2.17
C GLY A 267 12.38 -1.84 -2.92
N ASP A 268 11.56 -0.91 -2.38
CA ASP A 268 11.20 0.35 -3.00
C ASP A 268 10.88 1.44 -1.97
N VAL A 269 10.89 2.70 -2.42
CA VAL A 269 10.39 3.85 -1.64
C VAL A 269 8.86 3.86 -1.59
N CYS A 270 8.31 4.53 -0.58
CA CYS A 270 6.86 4.75 -0.51
C CYS A 270 6.38 5.51 -1.77
N PHE A 271 5.19 5.16 -2.28
CA PHE A 271 4.61 5.88 -3.42
C PHE A 271 4.58 7.40 -3.21
N ALA A 272 4.26 7.86 -2.00
CA ALA A 272 4.21 9.29 -1.66
C ALA A 272 5.59 10.00 -1.74
N GLU A 273 6.68 9.25 -1.77
CA GLU A 273 8.04 9.77 -1.93
C GLU A 273 8.51 9.74 -3.40
N ARG A 274 7.73 9.17 -4.31
CA ARG A 274 8.05 9.16 -5.74
C ARG A 274 7.72 10.51 -6.37
N HIS A 275 8.63 11.04 -7.20
CA HIS A 275 8.39 12.28 -7.95
C HIS A 275 7.18 12.13 -8.90
N ARG A 276 7.11 11.00 -9.59
CA ARG A 276 6.10 10.67 -10.59
C ARG A 276 4.88 9.97 -9.99
N GLU A 277 4.35 10.55 -8.91
CA GLU A 277 3.11 10.12 -8.28
C GLU A 277 2.27 11.33 -7.89
N VAL A 278 0.96 11.21 -8.07
CA VAL A 278 -0.01 12.22 -7.66
C VAL A 278 -1.24 11.53 -7.07
N LEU A 279 -1.82 12.13 -6.03
CA LEU A 279 -3.10 11.73 -5.49
C LEU A 279 -4.11 12.85 -5.78
N PHE A 280 -5.13 12.53 -6.59
CA PHE A 280 -6.29 13.38 -6.85
C PHE A 280 -7.43 13.04 -5.89
N ASN A 281 -7.91 14.03 -5.17
CA ASN A 281 -9.08 13.87 -4.34
C ASN A 281 -10.36 14.08 -5.17
N TYR A 282 -11.50 13.62 -4.67
CA TYR A 282 -12.81 13.68 -5.34
C TYR A 282 -13.20 15.11 -5.79
N ASP A 283 -12.69 16.13 -5.12
CA ASP A 283 -12.94 17.56 -5.35
C ASP A 283 -11.89 18.27 -6.22
N GLY A 284 -10.86 17.54 -6.68
CA GLY A 284 -9.78 18.05 -7.50
C GLY A 284 -8.58 18.59 -6.75
N LYS A 285 -8.53 18.49 -5.42
CA LYS A 285 -7.30 18.81 -4.66
C LYS A 285 -6.23 17.75 -4.88
N VAL A 286 -4.97 18.15 -4.80
CA VAL A 286 -3.82 17.27 -5.06
C VAL A 286 -2.95 17.05 -3.83
N PHE A 287 -2.53 15.81 -3.66
CA PHE A 287 -1.77 15.33 -2.52
C PHE A 287 -0.68 14.34 -2.97
N LYS A 288 0.10 13.84 -2.01
CA LYS A 288 1.09 12.77 -2.19
C LYS A 288 0.74 11.52 -1.39
N CYS A 289 0.13 11.66 -0.23
CA CYS A 289 -0.06 10.56 0.72
C CYS A 289 -1.53 10.31 1.01
N SER A 290 -1.97 9.06 0.95
CA SER A 290 -3.34 8.65 1.27
C SER A 290 -3.61 8.53 2.78
N THR A 291 -2.59 8.58 3.63
CA THR A 291 -2.73 8.41 5.08
C THR A 291 -2.58 9.71 5.87
N ILE A 292 -2.87 10.86 5.25
CA ILE A 292 -2.90 12.16 5.93
C ILE A 292 -4.17 12.32 6.78
N SER A 293 -4.14 13.26 7.72
CA SER A 293 -5.24 13.48 8.67
C SER A 293 -6.51 14.02 8.02
N SER A 294 -6.36 14.86 6.99
CA SER A 294 -7.48 15.45 6.24
C SER A 294 -7.06 15.83 4.82
N PHE A 295 -8.02 15.72 3.89
CA PHE A 295 -7.87 16.10 2.47
C PHE A 295 -8.45 17.52 2.26
N ASP A 296 -7.87 18.50 2.93
CA ASP A 296 -8.28 19.91 2.90
C ASP A 296 -7.24 20.82 2.21
N ASP A 297 -7.54 22.14 2.12
CA ASP A 297 -6.65 23.11 1.48
C ASP A 297 -5.32 23.29 2.22
N GLN A 298 -5.32 23.08 3.55
CA GLN A 298 -4.10 23.20 4.34
C GLN A 298 -3.08 22.13 3.98
N ASN A 299 -3.56 20.90 3.74
CA ASN A 299 -2.74 19.74 3.41
C ASN A 299 -2.53 19.55 1.91
N ALA A 300 -3.28 20.26 1.06
CA ALA A 300 -3.10 20.23 -0.39
C ALA A 300 -1.70 20.72 -0.77
N LEU A 301 -1.10 20.05 -1.74
CA LEU A 301 0.28 20.28 -2.19
C LEU A 301 0.38 21.13 -3.47
N GLY A 302 -0.76 21.52 -4.02
CA GLY A 302 -0.83 22.29 -5.26
C GLY A 302 -2.25 22.49 -5.74
N GLU A 303 -2.38 23.09 -6.91
CA GLU A 303 -3.65 23.34 -7.58
C GLU A 303 -3.76 22.46 -8.82
N PHE A 304 -4.94 21.89 -9.05
CA PHE A 304 -5.26 21.12 -10.23
C PHE A 304 -6.13 21.94 -11.17
N ASP A 305 -5.58 22.37 -12.29
CA ASP A 305 -6.34 23.05 -13.31
C ASP A 305 -7.25 22.05 -14.03
N LEU A 306 -8.55 22.12 -13.73
CA LEU A 306 -9.55 21.21 -14.28
C LEU A 306 -9.79 21.39 -15.78
N GLN A 307 -9.41 22.55 -16.36
CA GLN A 307 -9.55 22.78 -17.81
C GLN A 307 -8.41 22.14 -18.59
N SER A 308 -7.18 22.34 -18.14
CA SER A 308 -5.99 21.82 -18.82
C SER A 308 -5.58 20.44 -18.35
N GLY A 309 -5.89 20.03 -17.12
CA GLY A 309 -5.37 18.82 -16.48
C GLY A 309 -3.96 18.98 -15.94
N GLN A 310 -3.44 20.21 -15.82
CA GLN A 310 -2.11 20.46 -15.25
C GLN A 310 -2.17 20.56 -13.72
N VAL A 311 -1.15 20.00 -13.07
CA VAL A 311 -0.92 20.17 -11.64
C VAL A 311 0.13 21.24 -11.43
N HIS A 312 -0.23 22.31 -10.73
CA HIS A 312 0.66 23.39 -10.30
C HIS A 312 1.08 23.14 -8.86
N TRP A 313 2.22 22.48 -8.68
CA TRP A 313 2.74 22.14 -7.38
C TRP A 313 3.20 23.36 -6.58
N ASN A 314 2.89 23.37 -5.27
CA ASN A 314 3.58 24.23 -4.34
C ASN A 314 4.96 23.62 -4.04
N GLU A 315 6.01 24.15 -4.70
CA GLU A 315 7.36 23.62 -4.64
C GLU A 315 7.91 23.51 -3.22
N THR A 316 7.57 24.45 -2.35
CA THR A 316 7.99 24.40 -0.95
C THR A 316 7.36 23.22 -0.23
N LYS A 317 6.04 23.03 -0.33
CA LYS A 317 5.35 21.88 0.29
C LYS A 317 5.81 20.55 -0.33
N LEU A 318 5.94 20.49 -1.65
CA LEU A 318 6.38 19.29 -2.36
C LEU A 318 7.80 18.87 -1.96
N SER A 319 8.70 19.83 -1.76
CA SER A 319 10.09 19.55 -1.39
C SER A 319 10.21 18.76 -0.09
N TYR A 320 9.30 18.94 0.87
CA TYR A 320 9.27 18.18 2.12
C TYR A 320 8.96 16.68 1.89
N TRP A 321 8.17 16.35 0.87
CA TRP A 321 7.87 14.96 0.52
C TRP A 321 8.99 14.28 -0.25
N LEU A 322 9.75 15.05 -1.01
CA LEU A 322 10.84 14.55 -1.86
C LEU A 322 12.22 14.70 -1.22
N LYS A 323 12.30 15.44 -0.12
CA LYS A 323 13.54 15.65 0.61
C LYS A 323 14.04 14.35 1.21
N GLU A 324 15.33 14.10 1.03
CA GLU A 324 15.99 12.99 1.69
C GLU A 324 16.30 13.37 3.14
N ILE A 325 15.60 12.72 4.06
CA ILE A 325 15.79 12.92 5.49
C ILE A 325 15.99 11.53 6.12
N LEU A 326 17.09 11.35 6.82
CA LEU A 326 17.30 10.20 7.69
C LEU A 326 17.43 10.70 9.13
N PRO A 327 16.65 10.16 10.08
CA PRO A 327 16.90 10.35 11.51
C PRO A 327 18.28 9.85 11.90
N GLN A 328 18.89 10.46 12.92
CA GLN A 328 20.27 10.14 13.33
C GLN A 328 20.46 8.65 13.67
N ASN A 329 19.46 8.02 14.29
CA ASN A 329 19.48 6.60 14.62
C ASN A 329 19.46 5.67 13.39
N CYS A 330 19.15 6.17 12.20
CA CYS A 330 19.18 5.41 10.96
C CYS A 330 20.57 5.40 10.31
N ILE A 331 21.39 6.42 10.57
CA ILE A 331 22.68 6.61 9.88
C ILE A 331 23.63 5.44 10.16
N ASP A 332 23.69 4.97 11.40
CA ASP A 332 24.54 3.85 11.80
C ASP A 332 23.78 2.52 11.94
N CYS A 333 22.54 2.48 11.43
CA CYS A 333 21.69 1.32 11.54
C CYS A 333 22.03 0.25 10.50
N LYS A 334 22.42 -0.94 10.94
CA LYS A 334 22.73 -2.10 10.07
C LYS A 334 21.55 -2.55 9.19
N LEU A 335 20.31 -2.15 9.51
CA LEU A 335 19.13 -2.45 8.70
C LEU A 335 18.84 -1.38 7.63
N LEU A 336 19.56 -0.27 7.61
CA LEU A 336 19.28 0.81 6.67
C LEU A 336 19.21 0.35 5.20
N PRO A 337 20.10 -0.52 4.71
CA PRO A 337 20.06 -1.01 3.33
C PRO A 337 18.76 -1.75 2.96
N ALA A 338 18.14 -2.41 3.92
CA ALA A 338 16.90 -3.15 3.74
C ALA A 338 15.66 -2.31 4.10
N CYS A 339 15.76 -1.46 5.13
CA CYS A 339 14.63 -0.68 5.67
C CYS A 339 14.39 0.63 4.91
N LEU A 340 15.42 1.27 4.35
CA LEU A 340 15.42 2.60 3.72
C LEU A 340 14.95 3.75 4.65
N GLY A 341 14.86 3.50 5.95
CA GLY A 341 14.40 4.46 6.96
C GLY A 341 12.86 4.59 7.07
N PRO A 342 12.37 5.40 8.00
CA PRO A 342 10.95 5.74 8.12
C PRO A 342 10.48 6.58 6.94
N CYS A 343 9.15 6.61 6.67
CA CYS A 343 8.62 7.44 5.60
C CYS A 343 8.68 8.94 5.95
N ASN A 344 8.80 9.78 4.92
CA ASN A 344 8.93 11.24 5.10
C ASN A 344 7.78 11.86 5.90
N LYS A 345 6.53 11.34 5.74
CA LYS A 345 5.41 11.78 6.59
C LYS A 345 5.68 11.61 8.08
N GLN A 346 6.20 10.45 8.50
CA GLN A 346 6.50 10.21 9.92
C GLN A 346 7.57 11.17 10.42
N ILE A 347 8.61 11.41 9.62
CA ILE A 347 9.67 12.35 9.96
C ILE A 347 9.13 13.78 10.08
N MET A 348 8.23 14.20 9.19
CA MET A 348 7.61 15.52 9.23
C MET A 348 6.69 15.71 10.45
N LEU A 349 5.99 14.66 10.89
CA LEU A 349 5.12 14.71 12.07
C LEU A 349 5.90 14.75 13.40
N HIS A 350 7.15 14.30 13.39
CA HIS A 350 8.01 14.16 14.56
C HIS A 350 9.40 14.79 14.31
N PRO A 351 9.46 16.11 14.07
CA PRO A 351 10.71 16.78 13.70
C PRO A 351 11.73 16.70 14.83
N GLY A 352 12.94 16.21 14.49
CA GLY A 352 14.04 16.07 15.44
C GLY A 352 13.98 14.83 16.33
N GLU A 353 12.96 14.00 16.22
CA GLU A 353 12.86 12.75 16.96
C GLU A 353 13.55 11.59 16.22
N ASN A 354 14.10 10.65 17.00
CA ASN A 354 14.62 9.39 16.49
C ASN A 354 13.48 8.39 16.25
N ILE A 355 12.93 8.39 15.05
CA ILE A 355 11.82 7.51 14.68
C ILE A 355 12.37 6.23 14.07
N CYS A 356 11.85 5.08 14.52
CA CYS A 356 12.15 3.78 13.94
C CYS A 356 10.88 3.06 13.52
N THR A 357 10.87 2.53 12.30
CA THR A 357 9.73 1.75 11.79
C THR A 357 9.43 0.51 12.66
N PHE A 358 10.47 -0.05 13.30
CA PHE A 358 10.36 -1.25 14.14
C PHE A 358 9.93 -0.97 15.57
N ASP A 359 10.08 0.26 16.09
CA ASP A 359 9.63 0.63 17.45
C ASP A 359 8.13 0.48 17.64
N ALA A 360 7.37 0.66 16.57
CA ALA A 360 5.91 0.53 16.60
C ALA A 360 5.42 -0.87 16.98
N ILE A 361 6.29 -1.88 16.90
CA ILE A 361 5.96 -3.30 17.12
C ILE A 361 6.80 -3.97 18.20
N ASN A 362 7.64 -3.20 18.93
CA ASN A 362 8.57 -3.74 19.95
C ASN A 362 9.44 -4.90 19.43
N MET A 363 9.82 -4.90 18.16
CA MET A 363 10.64 -5.97 17.59
C MET A 363 12.13 -5.71 17.74
N THR A 364 12.85 -6.74 18.15
CA THR A 364 14.31 -6.73 18.14
C THR A 364 14.85 -7.17 16.78
N LEU A 365 16.03 -6.68 16.41
CA LEU A 365 16.77 -7.12 15.22
C LEU A 365 16.91 -8.65 15.11
N LYS A 366 17.09 -9.33 16.24
CA LYS A 366 17.20 -10.80 16.30
C LYS A 366 15.90 -11.50 15.92
N ALA A 367 14.75 -10.96 16.35
CA ALA A 367 13.44 -11.49 15.99
C ALA A 367 13.17 -11.30 14.51
N VAL A 368 13.56 -10.14 13.95
CA VAL A 368 13.47 -9.81 12.51
C VAL A 368 14.30 -10.80 11.68
N SER A 369 15.56 -10.99 11.99
CA SER A 369 16.46 -11.88 11.25
C SER A 369 15.99 -13.33 11.24
N TYR A 370 15.42 -13.81 12.34
CA TYR A 370 14.99 -15.19 12.49
C TYR A 370 13.79 -15.53 11.60
N THR A 371 12.81 -14.63 11.52
CA THR A 371 11.64 -14.82 10.65
C THR A 371 12.01 -14.73 9.16
N HIS A 372 12.96 -13.88 8.81
CA HIS A 372 13.40 -13.72 7.42
C HIS A 372 14.16 -14.95 6.91
N LEU A 373 15.08 -15.49 7.71
CA LEU A 373 15.83 -16.70 7.35
C LEU A 373 14.91 -17.91 7.13
N ARG A 374 13.91 -18.11 7.99
CA ARG A 374 12.95 -19.22 7.83
C ARG A 374 12.00 -19.07 6.63
N ALA A 375 11.64 -17.86 6.25
CA ALA A 375 10.84 -17.65 5.05
C ALA A 375 11.56 -18.09 3.76
N HIS A 376 12.89 -18.03 3.74
CA HIS A 376 13.71 -18.49 2.61
C HIS A 376 14.04 -19.98 2.64
N GLU A 377 13.96 -20.66 3.79
CA GLU A 377 14.17 -22.10 3.89
C GLU A 377 12.96 -22.92 3.40
N THR A 378 11.81 -22.28 3.19
CA THR A 378 10.55 -22.94 2.77
C THR A 378 10.18 -22.70 1.30
N THR A 379 10.98 -21.97 0.56
CA THR A 379 10.87 -21.80 -0.91
C THR A 379 11.93 -22.62 -1.62
#